data_2767b885814667e7daab17453dae8cda
#
_entry.id   2767b885814667e7daab17453dae8cda
#
_cell.length_a   1.000
_cell.length_b   1.000
_cell.length_c   1.000
_cell.angle_alpha   90.00
_cell.angle_beta   90.00
_cell.angle_gamma   90.00
#
_symmetry.space_group_name_H-M   'P 1'
#
loop_
_entity.id
_entity.type
_entity.pdbx_description
1 polymer ?
#
loop_
_entity_poly.entity_id
_entity_poly.type
_entity_poly.pdbx_seq_one_letter_code
_entity_poly.pdbx_strand_id
1 'polypeptide(L)'
;SKGIVHDGRSDLTDGKSELALSATTLRALNLDTLSGTSTLEAIISAARPTALLGTSGQAGAFTEAAIRAAAAAAPAPLIWPLSNPTSCAEATPSDILQWSEGCAVVATGSPFEPVLVGGKSEAISQANNVYIFPGVGLAAIAGHLPRIPDEAFLVAAETLAALTPPARASIYPPIAQLRAISRSIAIAVIQAGVAGGWAPATPVDRIPELVDAAMWSPAYRPYLPA
;
A
#
# COMPACT_ATOMS: atom_id res chain seq x y z
N SER A 1 -3.67 15.28 -15.46
CA SER A 1 -4.09 15.82 -14.15
C SER A 1 -4.43 17.30 -14.29
N LYS A 2 -5.48 17.75 -13.59
CA LYS A 2 -5.88 19.17 -13.56
C LYS A 2 -5.29 19.89 -12.32
N GLY A 3 -4.18 19.43 -11.81
CA GLY A 3 -3.52 20.01 -10.64
C GLY A 3 -4.04 19.52 -9.29
N ILE A 4 -3.80 20.31 -8.25
CA ILE A 4 -4.16 19.97 -6.86
C ILE A 4 -5.67 19.81 -6.70
N VAL A 5 -6.08 18.79 -5.96
CA VAL A 5 -7.48 18.57 -5.57
C VAL A 5 -7.75 19.34 -4.30
N HIS A 6 -8.64 20.34 -4.36
CA HIS A 6 -9.01 21.19 -3.24
C HIS A 6 -10.49 21.54 -3.26
N ASP A 7 -11.06 21.92 -2.13
CA ASP A 7 -12.47 22.17 -1.91
C ASP A 7 -13.07 23.34 -2.75
N GLY A 8 -12.23 24.25 -3.21
CA GLY A 8 -12.64 25.35 -4.11
C GLY A 8 -12.85 24.94 -5.58
N ARG A 9 -12.66 23.67 -5.95
CA ARG A 9 -12.88 23.19 -7.33
C ARG A 9 -14.30 22.70 -7.53
N SER A 10 -14.89 23.06 -8.68
CA SER A 10 -16.25 22.66 -9.07
C SER A 10 -16.33 21.40 -9.94
N ASP A 11 -15.18 20.85 -10.35
CA ASP A 11 -15.07 19.70 -11.27
C ASP A 11 -14.67 18.39 -10.58
N LEU A 12 -14.90 18.30 -9.27
CA LEU A 12 -14.56 17.11 -8.49
C LEU A 12 -15.65 16.05 -8.61
N THR A 13 -15.25 14.79 -8.71
CA THR A 13 -16.11 13.63 -8.47
C THR A 13 -16.19 13.36 -6.96
N ASP A 14 -17.18 12.57 -6.52
CA ASP A 14 -17.39 12.26 -5.09
C ASP A 14 -16.11 11.76 -4.41
N GLY A 15 -15.44 10.76 -4.98
CA GLY A 15 -14.20 10.24 -4.41
C GLY A 15 -13.02 11.23 -4.40
N LYS A 16 -13.02 12.26 -5.27
CA LYS A 16 -12.04 13.34 -5.21
C LYS A 16 -12.41 14.39 -4.18
N SER A 17 -13.70 14.61 -3.96
CA SER A 17 -14.17 15.55 -2.95
C SER A 17 -13.78 15.13 -1.55
N GLU A 18 -13.80 13.82 -1.26
CA GLU A 18 -13.34 13.25 0.02
C GLU A 18 -11.86 13.51 0.30
N LEU A 19 -11.04 13.61 -0.76
CA LEU A 19 -9.61 13.87 -0.69
C LEU A 19 -9.25 15.34 -0.91
N ALA A 20 -10.22 16.22 -1.03
CA ALA A 20 -9.99 17.62 -1.32
C ALA A 20 -9.34 18.35 -0.14
N LEU A 21 -8.24 19.03 -0.42
CA LEU A 21 -7.55 19.84 0.59
C LEU A 21 -8.36 21.11 0.89
N SER A 22 -8.53 21.42 2.17
CA SER A 22 -9.12 22.69 2.59
C SER A 22 -8.16 23.86 2.34
N ALA A 23 -8.70 25.07 2.23
CA ALA A 23 -7.91 26.29 2.11
C ALA A 23 -6.91 26.45 3.28
N THR A 24 -7.24 25.97 4.46
CA THR A 24 -6.34 25.96 5.63
C THR A 24 -5.18 24.99 5.42
N THR A 25 -5.48 23.78 4.94
CA THR A 25 -4.45 22.75 4.65
C THR A 25 -3.53 23.21 3.52
N LEU A 26 -4.07 23.82 2.47
CA LEU A 26 -3.26 24.36 1.38
C LEU A 26 -2.22 25.38 1.89
N ARG A 27 -2.64 26.28 2.76
CA ARG A 27 -1.72 27.28 3.38
C ARG A 27 -0.68 26.62 4.26
N ALA A 28 -1.08 25.66 5.10
CA ALA A 28 -0.16 24.94 5.98
C ALA A 28 0.93 24.17 5.21
N LEU A 29 0.60 23.71 3.99
CA LEU A 29 1.51 23.01 3.09
C LEU A 29 2.21 23.93 2.08
N ASN A 30 2.05 25.24 2.16
CA ASN A 30 2.56 26.24 1.21
C ASN A 30 2.09 25.98 -0.25
N LEU A 31 0.89 25.45 -0.42
CA LEU A 31 0.29 25.11 -1.72
C LEU A 31 -0.70 26.19 -2.21
N ASP A 32 -1.09 27.13 -1.36
CA ASP A 32 -2.08 28.18 -1.66
C ASP A 32 -1.59 29.20 -2.69
N THR A 33 -0.27 29.32 -2.87
CA THR A 33 0.35 30.17 -3.88
C THR A 33 0.50 29.49 -5.24
N LEU A 34 0.25 28.18 -5.31
CA LEU A 34 0.38 27.39 -6.54
C LEU A 34 -0.91 27.46 -7.37
N SER A 35 -0.75 27.64 -8.68
CA SER A 35 -1.87 27.59 -9.62
C SER A 35 -2.36 26.14 -9.81
N GLY A 36 -3.61 25.99 -10.29
CA GLY A 36 -4.15 24.66 -10.63
C GLY A 36 -3.37 23.91 -11.72
N THR A 37 -2.48 24.59 -12.44
CA THR A 37 -1.59 24.02 -13.47
C THR A 37 -0.17 23.77 -12.97
N SER A 38 0.09 23.94 -11.67
CA SER A 38 1.40 23.70 -11.08
C SER A 38 1.88 22.28 -11.31
N THR A 39 3.17 22.12 -11.58
CA THR A 39 3.80 20.82 -11.81
C THR A 39 3.86 20.01 -10.53
N LEU A 40 3.95 18.68 -10.64
CA LEU A 40 4.13 17.78 -9.49
C LEU A 40 5.40 18.15 -8.70
N GLU A 41 6.48 18.51 -9.39
CA GLU A 41 7.72 18.99 -8.81
C GLU A 41 7.50 20.21 -7.90
N ALA A 42 6.77 21.23 -8.39
CA ALA A 42 6.49 22.44 -7.60
C ALA A 42 5.68 22.11 -6.34
N ILE A 43 4.70 21.19 -6.46
CA ILE A 43 3.89 20.71 -5.34
C ILE A 43 4.76 19.99 -4.31
N ILE A 44 5.63 19.08 -4.75
CA ILE A 44 6.54 18.32 -3.87
C ILE A 44 7.50 19.28 -3.17
N SER A 45 8.07 20.23 -3.89
CA SER A 45 9.02 21.21 -3.33
C SER A 45 8.38 22.09 -2.25
N ALA A 46 7.12 22.47 -2.42
CA ALA A 46 6.37 23.27 -1.45
C ALA A 46 5.91 22.45 -0.24
N ALA A 47 5.27 21.31 -0.46
CA ALA A 47 4.69 20.47 0.60
C ALA A 47 5.73 19.59 1.33
N ARG A 48 6.90 19.33 0.70
CA ARG A 48 7.99 18.48 1.24
C ARG A 48 7.50 17.13 1.80
N PRO A 49 6.75 16.32 1.02
CA PRO A 49 6.23 15.05 1.50
C PRO A 49 7.35 14.05 1.77
N THR A 50 7.13 13.13 2.71
CA THR A 50 8.01 11.99 2.97
C THR A 50 7.65 10.76 2.15
N ALA A 51 6.46 10.75 1.54
CA ALA A 51 5.97 9.67 0.69
C ALA A 51 5.30 10.21 -0.57
N LEU A 52 5.60 9.61 -1.71
CA LEU A 52 4.99 9.87 -3.02
C LEU A 52 4.37 8.57 -3.54
N LEU A 53 3.04 8.52 -3.61
CA LEU A 53 2.27 7.37 -4.07
C LEU A 53 1.65 7.65 -5.43
N GLY A 54 1.92 6.81 -6.42
CA GLY A 54 1.41 6.92 -7.78
C GLY A 54 0.26 5.94 -8.02
N THR A 55 -0.92 6.47 -8.33
CA THR A 55 -2.12 5.70 -8.70
C THR A 55 -2.82 6.33 -9.92
N SER A 56 -2.03 6.97 -10.78
CA SER A 56 -2.54 7.81 -11.86
C SER A 56 -2.89 7.05 -13.14
N GLY A 57 -2.32 5.86 -13.33
CA GLY A 57 -2.38 5.11 -14.58
C GLY A 57 -1.62 5.78 -15.73
N GLN A 58 -0.77 6.77 -15.43
CA GLN A 58 -0.05 7.55 -16.44
C GLN A 58 1.45 7.27 -16.37
N ALA A 59 1.95 6.54 -17.33
CA ALA A 59 3.39 6.28 -17.47
C ALA A 59 4.20 7.59 -17.48
N GLY A 60 5.32 7.61 -16.72
CA GLY A 60 6.21 8.75 -16.68
C GLY A 60 5.68 9.96 -15.90
N ALA A 61 4.57 9.82 -15.15
CA ALA A 61 4.03 10.92 -14.32
C ALA A 61 5.00 11.36 -13.23
N PHE A 62 5.87 10.47 -12.74
CA PHE A 62 6.96 10.81 -11.84
C PHE A 62 8.21 11.14 -12.67
N THR A 63 8.35 12.40 -13.03
CA THR A 63 9.50 12.89 -13.79
C THR A 63 10.77 12.91 -12.93
N GLU A 64 11.94 13.01 -13.57
CA GLU A 64 13.22 13.18 -12.86
C GLU A 64 13.17 14.35 -11.88
N ALA A 65 12.63 15.50 -12.31
CA ALA A 65 12.51 16.69 -11.47
C ALA A 65 11.65 16.44 -10.23
N ALA A 66 10.51 15.71 -10.38
CA ALA A 66 9.65 15.36 -9.26
C ALA A 66 10.34 14.41 -8.27
N ILE A 67 11.09 13.40 -8.76
CA ILE A 67 11.81 12.45 -7.90
C ILE A 67 12.98 13.13 -7.19
N ARG A 68 13.75 14.00 -7.87
CA ARG A 68 14.80 14.79 -7.25
C ARG A 68 14.25 15.72 -6.17
N ALA A 69 13.10 16.35 -6.40
CA ALA A 69 12.42 17.17 -5.39
C ALA A 69 11.99 16.33 -4.17
N ALA A 70 11.48 15.11 -4.37
CA ALA A 70 11.16 14.20 -3.27
C ALA A 70 12.40 13.75 -2.48
N ALA A 71 13.50 13.45 -3.17
CA ALA A 71 14.79 13.13 -2.54
C ALA A 71 15.36 14.29 -1.72
N ALA A 72 15.17 15.53 -2.16
CA ALA A 72 15.54 16.72 -1.41
C ALA A 72 14.61 17.02 -0.22
N ALA A 73 13.39 16.50 -0.24
CA ALA A 73 12.40 16.71 0.83
C ALA A 73 12.64 15.81 2.06
N ALA A 74 13.15 14.60 1.88
CA ALA A 74 13.34 13.61 2.94
C ALA A 74 14.60 12.76 2.72
N PRO A 75 15.32 12.33 3.79
CA PRO A 75 16.53 11.50 3.67
C PRO A 75 16.30 10.12 3.04
N ALA A 76 15.10 9.57 3.17
CA ALA A 76 14.70 8.28 2.62
C ALA A 76 13.22 8.33 2.21
N PRO A 77 12.87 9.05 1.13
CA PRO A 77 11.48 9.18 0.73
C PRO A 77 10.93 7.85 0.24
N LEU A 78 9.67 7.55 0.58
CA LEU A 78 8.93 6.45 -0.02
C LEU A 78 8.46 6.91 -1.41
N ILE A 79 8.89 6.23 -2.48
CA ILE A 79 8.46 6.55 -3.85
C ILE A 79 7.88 5.28 -4.47
N TRP A 80 6.56 5.20 -4.53
CA TRP A 80 5.82 4.01 -4.92
C TRP A 80 4.93 4.25 -6.13
N PRO A 81 5.39 3.90 -7.35
CA PRO A 81 4.56 3.87 -8.55
C PRO A 81 3.69 2.60 -8.52
N LEU A 82 2.42 2.75 -8.12
CA LEU A 82 1.52 1.63 -7.87
C LEU A 82 0.61 1.30 -9.04
N SER A 83 0.67 2.07 -10.14
CA SER A 83 -0.18 1.82 -11.31
C SER A 83 0.18 0.53 -12.03
N ASN A 84 -0.86 -0.17 -12.50
CA ASN A 84 -0.77 -1.43 -13.26
C ASN A 84 -1.39 -1.25 -14.66
N PRO A 85 -0.92 -1.97 -15.68
CA PRO A 85 0.28 -2.82 -15.73
C PRO A 85 1.58 -2.02 -15.71
N THR A 86 2.72 -2.69 -15.81
CA THR A 86 4.07 -2.09 -15.82
C THR A 86 4.21 -0.92 -16.79
N SER A 87 3.54 -1.00 -17.96
CA SER A 87 3.51 0.08 -18.96
C SER A 87 2.78 1.35 -18.51
N CYS A 88 2.02 1.30 -17.41
CA CYS A 88 1.31 2.43 -16.81
C CYS A 88 1.98 2.96 -15.55
N ALA A 89 3.11 2.35 -15.12
CA ALA A 89 3.83 2.78 -13.93
C ALA A 89 4.32 4.22 -14.08
N GLU A 90 4.17 5.03 -13.04
CA GLU A 90 4.54 6.45 -13.03
C GLU A 90 6.03 6.70 -13.25
N ALA A 91 6.88 5.76 -12.83
CA ALA A 91 8.30 5.69 -13.15
C ALA A 91 8.80 4.25 -12.99
N THR A 92 9.95 3.93 -13.58
CA THR A 92 10.59 2.63 -13.33
C THR A 92 11.40 2.66 -12.05
N PRO A 93 11.58 1.52 -11.35
CA PRO A 93 12.47 1.46 -10.17
C PRO A 93 13.90 1.91 -10.47
N SER A 94 14.41 1.61 -11.65
CA SER A 94 15.74 2.03 -12.09
C SER A 94 15.86 3.54 -12.13
N ASP A 95 14.89 4.22 -12.76
CA ASP A 95 14.85 5.68 -12.83
C ASP A 95 14.73 6.31 -11.45
N ILE A 96 13.83 5.77 -10.60
CA ILE A 96 13.64 6.28 -9.24
C ILE A 96 14.94 6.20 -8.44
N LEU A 97 15.60 5.04 -8.46
CA LEU A 97 16.85 4.84 -7.71
C LEU A 97 18.00 5.68 -8.28
N GLN A 98 18.07 5.82 -9.61
CA GLN A 98 19.06 6.69 -10.25
C GLN A 98 18.84 8.15 -9.89
N TRP A 99 17.62 8.69 -10.05
CA TRP A 99 17.33 10.10 -9.85
C TRP A 99 17.30 10.53 -8.37
N SER A 100 17.05 9.58 -7.47
CA SER A 100 17.15 9.78 -6.02
C SER A 100 18.54 9.47 -5.45
N GLU A 101 19.54 9.17 -6.29
CA GLU A 101 20.89 8.79 -5.86
C GLU A 101 20.87 7.59 -4.88
N GLY A 102 19.92 6.68 -5.07
CA GLY A 102 19.71 5.50 -4.24
C GLY A 102 19.11 5.78 -2.87
N CYS A 103 18.66 7.01 -2.54
CA CYS A 103 18.10 7.29 -1.22
C CYS A 103 16.63 6.88 -1.08
N ALA A 104 15.87 6.72 -2.16
CA ALA A 104 14.47 6.34 -2.11
C ALA A 104 14.24 4.89 -1.63
N VAL A 105 13.13 4.68 -0.93
CA VAL A 105 12.57 3.36 -0.63
C VAL A 105 11.47 3.07 -1.65
N VAL A 106 11.69 2.06 -2.50
CA VAL A 106 10.86 1.80 -3.68
C VAL A 106 10.02 0.55 -3.50
N ALA A 107 8.73 0.66 -3.84
CA ALA A 107 7.86 -0.47 -4.13
C ALA A 107 7.01 -0.15 -5.35
N THR A 108 6.57 -1.18 -6.07
CA THR A 108 5.81 -1.04 -7.31
C THR A 108 4.53 -1.85 -7.30
N GLY A 109 3.50 -1.39 -8.02
CA GLY A 109 2.25 -2.14 -8.16
C GLY A 109 2.39 -3.39 -9.02
N SER A 110 3.24 -3.33 -10.05
CA SER A 110 3.57 -4.45 -10.95
C SER A 110 4.96 -5.00 -10.65
N PRO A 111 5.26 -6.28 -11.01
CA PRO A 111 6.60 -6.82 -10.84
C PRO A 111 7.61 -6.15 -11.79
N PHE A 112 8.81 -5.89 -11.28
CA PHE A 112 9.95 -5.41 -12.05
C PHE A 112 11.16 -6.30 -11.78
N GLU A 113 12.08 -6.32 -12.75
CA GLU A 113 13.36 -6.99 -12.58
C GLU A 113 14.21 -6.28 -11.51
N PRO A 114 15.10 -7.02 -10.84
CA PRO A 114 16.02 -6.43 -9.87
C PRO A 114 16.86 -5.31 -10.49
N VAL A 115 17.15 -4.29 -9.70
CA VAL A 115 17.94 -3.12 -10.15
C VAL A 115 19.34 -3.18 -9.55
N LEU A 116 20.36 -2.79 -10.31
CA LEU A 116 21.72 -2.65 -9.82
C LEU A 116 21.89 -1.31 -9.09
N VAL A 117 22.14 -1.37 -7.79
CA VAL A 117 22.40 -0.21 -6.94
C VAL A 117 23.78 -0.37 -6.31
N GLY A 118 24.71 0.54 -6.62
CA GLY A 118 26.07 0.46 -6.08
C GLY A 118 26.80 -0.85 -6.41
N GLY A 119 26.49 -1.49 -7.55
CA GLY A 119 27.07 -2.77 -7.98
C GLY A 119 26.41 -4.00 -7.34
N LYS A 120 25.38 -3.84 -6.53
CA LYS A 120 24.59 -4.95 -5.95
C LYS A 120 23.23 -5.03 -6.61
N SER A 121 22.76 -6.25 -6.88
CA SER A 121 21.42 -6.49 -7.39
C SER A 121 20.41 -6.42 -6.25
N GLU A 122 19.48 -5.47 -6.29
CA GLU A 122 18.41 -5.30 -5.33
C GLU A 122 17.07 -5.69 -5.95
N ALA A 123 16.37 -6.62 -5.29
CA ALA A 123 15.01 -6.99 -5.68
C ALA A 123 14.04 -5.86 -5.31
N ILE A 124 13.11 -5.55 -6.21
CA ILE A 124 12.10 -4.53 -5.98
C ILE A 124 10.87 -5.17 -5.34
N SER A 125 10.46 -4.63 -4.21
CA SER A 125 9.25 -5.09 -3.52
C SER A 125 8.00 -4.74 -4.33
N GLN A 126 7.10 -5.71 -4.48
CA GLN A 126 5.79 -5.47 -5.08
C GLN A 126 4.76 -5.16 -4.00
N ALA A 127 4.14 -3.99 -4.05
CA ALA A 127 3.01 -3.61 -3.23
C ALA A 127 1.74 -4.19 -3.83
N ASN A 128 1.36 -5.39 -3.40
CA ASN A 128 0.25 -6.13 -3.96
C ASN A 128 -0.82 -6.42 -2.91
N ASN A 129 -2.07 -6.26 -3.29
CA ASN A 129 -3.24 -6.54 -2.45
C ASN A 129 -3.29 -7.99 -1.94
N VAL A 130 -2.57 -8.92 -2.58
CA VAL A 130 -2.48 -10.33 -2.18
C VAL A 130 -1.94 -10.51 -0.76
N TYR A 131 -1.21 -9.54 -0.22
CA TYR A 131 -0.74 -9.58 1.17
C TYR A 131 -1.84 -9.33 2.20
N ILE A 132 -2.93 -8.66 1.83
CA ILE A 132 -3.99 -8.22 2.75
C ILE A 132 -5.29 -9.00 2.53
N PHE A 133 -5.83 -8.99 1.30
CA PHE A 133 -7.20 -9.47 1.05
C PHE A 133 -7.45 -10.93 1.39
N PRO A 134 -6.54 -11.91 1.12
CA PRO A 134 -6.80 -13.29 1.51
C PRO A 134 -6.91 -13.45 3.04
N GLY A 135 -6.11 -12.72 3.81
CA GLY A 135 -6.17 -12.75 5.28
C GLY A 135 -7.47 -12.14 5.82
N VAL A 136 -7.86 -10.98 5.30
CA VAL A 136 -9.12 -10.31 5.70
C VAL A 136 -10.34 -11.15 5.28
N GLY A 137 -10.34 -11.72 4.06
CA GLY A 137 -11.39 -12.61 3.59
C GLY A 137 -11.50 -13.88 4.43
N LEU A 138 -10.37 -14.49 4.79
CA LEU A 138 -10.32 -15.64 5.69
C LEU A 138 -10.86 -15.30 7.08
N ALA A 139 -10.54 -14.11 7.61
CA ALA A 139 -11.10 -13.62 8.86
C ALA A 139 -12.62 -13.50 8.80
N ALA A 140 -13.14 -12.93 7.70
CA ALA A 140 -14.57 -12.77 7.52
C ALA A 140 -15.32 -14.12 7.52
N ILE A 141 -14.75 -15.14 6.85
CA ILE A 141 -15.34 -16.47 6.77
C ILE A 141 -15.20 -17.21 8.11
N ALA A 142 -13.99 -17.31 8.66
CA ALA A 142 -13.71 -18.09 9.87
C ALA A 142 -14.32 -17.46 11.12
N GLY A 143 -14.34 -16.12 11.18
CA GLY A 143 -14.90 -15.35 12.30
C GLY A 143 -16.38 -15.00 12.14
N HIS A 144 -17.03 -15.41 11.03
CA HIS A 144 -18.43 -15.05 10.74
C HIS A 144 -18.70 -13.55 10.87
N LEU A 145 -17.80 -12.71 10.34
CA LEU A 145 -17.93 -11.27 10.46
C LEU A 145 -19.15 -10.78 9.69
N PRO A 146 -20.09 -10.05 10.31
CA PRO A 146 -21.28 -9.54 9.62
C PRO A 146 -20.96 -8.44 8.59
N ARG A 147 -19.81 -7.80 8.74
CA ARG A 147 -19.23 -6.78 7.82
C ARG A 147 -17.73 -6.72 8.02
N ILE A 148 -17.02 -6.15 7.06
CA ILE A 148 -15.58 -5.85 7.16
C ILE A 148 -15.47 -4.34 7.36
N PRO A 149 -15.22 -3.86 8.58
CA PRO A 149 -15.05 -2.43 8.86
C PRO A 149 -13.64 -1.97 8.49
N ASP A 150 -13.41 -0.66 8.44
CA ASP A 150 -12.10 -0.08 8.09
C ASP A 150 -11.01 -0.49 9.09
N GLU A 151 -11.37 -0.67 10.36
CA GLU A 151 -10.47 -1.16 11.41
C GLU A 151 -9.86 -2.52 11.07
N ALA A 152 -10.58 -3.38 10.35
CA ALA A 152 -10.06 -4.68 9.92
C ALA A 152 -8.88 -4.54 8.96
N PHE A 153 -8.91 -3.53 8.08
CA PHE A 153 -7.80 -3.25 7.18
C PHE A 153 -6.60 -2.62 7.89
N LEU A 154 -6.85 -1.78 8.90
CA LEU A 154 -5.78 -1.22 9.73
C LEU A 154 -5.05 -2.34 10.48
N VAL A 155 -5.78 -3.21 11.16
CA VAL A 155 -5.21 -4.38 11.87
C VAL A 155 -4.43 -5.30 10.91
N ALA A 156 -4.97 -5.52 9.71
CA ALA A 156 -4.28 -6.33 8.70
C ALA A 156 -2.96 -5.69 8.25
N ALA A 157 -2.94 -4.37 8.04
CA ALA A 157 -1.74 -3.62 7.66
C ALA A 157 -0.68 -3.62 8.77
N GLU A 158 -1.07 -3.40 10.02
CA GLU A 158 -0.19 -3.46 11.19
C GLU A 158 0.40 -4.86 11.38
N THR A 159 -0.42 -5.91 11.19
CA THR A 159 0.02 -7.30 11.26
C THR A 159 1.04 -7.60 10.16
N LEU A 160 0.79 -7.17 8.92
CA LEU A 160 1.73 -7.33 7.82
C LEU A 160 3.05 -6.60 8.10
N ALA A 161 2.98 -5.37 8.60
CA ALA A 161 4.16 -4.60 8.96
C ALA A 161 5.01 -5.29 10.05
N ALA A 162 4.36 -5.86 11.08
CA ALA A 162 5.04 -6.59 12.13
C ALA A 162 5.72 -7.89 11.65
N LEU A 163 5.18 -8.50 10.59
CA LEU A 163 5.77 -9.70 9.96
C LEU A 163 6.86 -9.38 8.94
N THR A 164 7.03 -8.11 8.59
CA THR A 164 8.01 -7.67 7.60
C THR A 164 9.37 -7.44 8.27
N PRO A 165 10.45 -8.08 7.81
CA PRO A 165 11.78 -7.80 8.33
C PRO A 165 12.15 -6.32 8.09
N PRO A 166 12.80 -5.66 9.04
CA PRO A 166 13.24 -4.28 8.86
C PRO A 166 14.44 -4.23 7.90
N ALA A 167 14.17 -4.17 6.59
CA ALA A 167 15.18 -4.07 5.57
C ALA A 167 14.77 -3.06 4.51
N ARG A 168 15.70 -2.18 4.12
CA ARG A 168 15.43 -1.13 3.13
C ARG A 168 15.07 -1.68 1.75
N ALA A 169 15.66 -2.82 1.36
CA ALA A 169 15.45 -3.44 0.06
C ALA A 169 14.24 -4.39 0.01
N SER A 170 13.69 -4.77 1.16
CA SER A 170 12.55 -5.70 1.24
C SER A 170 11.53 -5.18 2.23
N ILE A 171 10.61 -4.36 1.73
CA ILE A 171 9.54 -3.73 2.53
C ILE A 171 8.27 -4.59 2.62
N TYR A 172 8.32 -5.79 2.04
CA TYR A 172 7.30 -6.83 2.16
C TYR A 172 7.96 -8.19 2.40
N PRO A 173 7.31 -9.10 3.14
CA PRO A 173 7.82 -10.46 3.31
C PRO A 173 7.80 -11.22 1.97
N PRO A 174 8.61 -12.29 1.83
CA PRO A 174 8.61 -13.13 0.64
C PRO A 174 7.21 -13.68 0.33
N ILE A 175 6.79 -13.66 -0.94
CA ILE A 175 5.47 -14.13 -1.38
C ILE A 175 5.24 -15.62 -1.05
N ALA A 176 6.31 -16.41 -0.93
CA ALA A 176 6.24 -17.79 -0.49
C ALA A 176 5.64 -17.96 0.93
N GLN A 177 5.67 -16.90 1.75
CA GLN A 177 5.10 -16.89 3.10
C GLN A 177 3.62 -16.42 3.12
N LEU A 178 3.03 -16.15 1.97
CA LEU A 178 1.69 -15.56 1.87
C LEU A 178 0.63 -16.32 2.68
N ARG A 179 0.67 -17.66 2.69
CA ARG A 179 -0.28 -18.46 3.47
C ARG A 179 -0.16 -18.23 4.98
N ALA A 180 1.07 -18.16 5.50
CA ALA A 180 1.34 -17.88 6.91
C ALA A 180 0.93 -16.45 7.26
N ILE A 181 1.21 -15.50 6.39
CA ILE A 181 0.82 -14.08 6.53
C ILE A 181 -0.71 -13.98 6.59
N SER A 182 -1.42 -14.57 5.63
CA SER A 182 -2.89 -14.57 5.59
C SER A 182 -3.51 -15.18 6.85
N ARG A 183 -2.92 -16.27 7.37
CA ARG A 183 -3.32 -16.89 8.64
C ARG A 183 -3.15 -15.90 9.81
N SER A 184 -1.99 -15.27 9.92
CA SER A 184 -1.71 -14.32 11.01
C SER A 184 -2.63 -13.11 10.94
N ILE A 185 -2.87 -12.57 9.76
CA ILE A 185 -3.82 -11.47 9.55
C ILE A 185 -5.24 -11.90 9.95
N ALA A 186 -5.70 -13.08 9.54
CA ALA A 186 -7.04 -13.55 9.87
C ALA A 186 -7.23 -13.67 11.39
N ILE A 187 -6.26 -14.24 12.09
CA ILE A 187 -6.29 -14.36 13.55
C ILE A 187 -6.38 -12.97 14.20
N ALA A 188 -5.49 -12.05 13.81
CA ALA A 188 -5.43 -10.70 14.38
C ALA A 188 -6.73 -9.92 14.13
N VAL A 189 -7.29 -9.99 12.93
CA VAL A 189 -8.55 -9.32 12.57
C VAL A 189 -9.72 -9.88 13.39
N ILE A 190 -9.84 -11.21 13.57
CA ILE A 190 -10.90 -11.79 14.40
C ILE A 190 -10.74 -11.37 15.86
N GLN A 191 -9.51 -11.43 16.40
CA GLN A 191 -9.23 -11.02 17.78
C GLN A 191 -9.60 -9.55 18.01
N ALA A 192 -9.20 -8.66 17.11
CA ALA A 192 -9.56 -7.25 17.17
C ALA A 192 -11.08 -7.04 17.06
N GLY A 193 -11.74 -7.82 16.20
CA GLY A 193 -13.19 -7.79 16.02
C GLY A 193 -13.95 -8.19 17.28
N VAL A 194 -13.52 -9.23 17.95
CA VAL A 194 -14.09 -9.68 19.25
C VAL A 194 -13.87 -8.60 20.31
N ALA A 195 -12.66 -8.07 20.42
CA ALA A 195 -12.34 -7.02 21.38
C ALA A 195 -13.10 -5.71 21.10
N GLY A 196 -13.27 -5.34 19.86
CA GLY A 196 -13.97 -4.14 19.39
C GLY A 196 -15.50 -4.31 19.27
N GLY A 197 -16.04 -5.50 19.49
CA GLY A 197 -17.49 -5.77 19.45
C GLY A 197 -18.09 -5.78 18.03
N TRP A 198 -17.28 -5.83 16.98
CA TRP A 198 -17.75 -5.92 15.58
C TRP A 198 -17.59 -7.33 14.97
N ALA A 199 -17.11 -8.29 15.75
CA ALA A 199 -17.15 -9.73 15.44
C ALA A 199 -17.94 -10.48 16.51
N PRO A 200 -18.51 -11.66 16.18
CA PRO A 200 -19.16 -12.52 17.17
C PRO A 200 -18.21 -12.91 18.31
N ALA A 201 -18.75 -13.01 19.52
CA ALA A 201 -17.99 -13.42 20.68
C ALA A 201 -17.39 -14.82 20.46
N THR A 202 -16.07 -14.90 20.41
CA THR A 202 -15.31 -16.13 20.19
C THR A 202 -14.19 -16.22 21.21
N PRO A 203 -14.02 -17.35 21.92
CA PRO A 203 -12.88 -17.53 22.82
C PRO A 203 -11.56 -17.38 22.06
N VAL A 204 -10.66 -16.53 22.60
CA VAL A 204 -9.41 -16.14 21.88
C VAL A 204 -8.53 -17.34 21.57
N ASP A 205 -8.48 -18.33 22.45
CA ASP A 205 -7.75 -19.59 22.28
C ASP A 205 -8.30 -20.49 21.15
N ARG A 206 -9.57 -20.32 20.77
CA ARG A 206 -10.21 -21.07 19.70
C ARG A 206 -10.01 -20.44 18.32
N ILE A 207 -9.67 -19.17 18.25
CA ILE A 207 -9.56 -18.44 16.97
C ILE A 207 -8.54 -19.07 16.01
N PRO A 208 -7.34 -19.49 16.45
CA PRO A 208 -6.38 -20.15 15.55
C PRO A 208 -6.93 -21.43 14.91
N GLU A 209 -7.63 -22.24 15.69
CA GLU A 209 -8.24 -23.52 15.20
C GLU A 209 -9.33 -23.23 14.16
N LEU A 210 -10.17 -22.23 14.38
CA LEU A 210 -11.21 -21.83 13.43
C LEU A 210 -10.61 -21.35 12.11
N VAL A 211 -9.56 -20.55 12.18
CA VAL A 211 -8.83 -20.06 10.99
C VAL A 211 -8.21 -21.25 10.23
N ASP A 212 -7.54 -22.16 10.94
CA ASP A 212 -6.92 -23.34 10.32
C ASP A 212 -7.95 -24.26 9.66
N ALA A 213 -9.11 -24.44 10.28
CA ALA A 213 -10.20 -25.25 9.74
C ALA A 213 -10.84 -24.64 8.49
N ALA A 214 -10.91 -23.29 8.41
CA ALA A 214 -11.45 -22.57 7.26
C ALA A 214 -10.44 -22.42 6.12
N MET A 215 -9.15 -22.61 6.40
CA MET A 215 -8.07 -22.37 5.45
C MET A 215 -8.00 -23.49 4.42
N TRP A 216 -8.33 -23.17 3.17
CA TRP A 216 -8.28 -24.14 2.07
C TRP A 216 -6.87 -24.70 1.88
N SER A 217 -6.78 -26.00 1.60
CA SER A 217 -5.53 -26.69 1.27
C SER A 217 -5.68 -27.37 -0.10
N PRO A 218 -4.66 -27.33 -0.98
CA PRO A 218 -4.66 -27.98 -2.29
C PRO A 218 -4.44 -29.49 -2.18
N ALA A 219 -5.30 -30.16 -1.40
CA ALA A 219 -5.28 -31.62 -1.22
C ALA A 219 -6.50 -32.24 -1.91
N TYR A 220 -6.25 -33.33 -2.65
CA TYR A 220 -7.36 -34.14 -3.18
C TYR A 220 -8.11 -34.78 -2.02
N ARG A 221 -9.42 -34.58 -1.98
CA ARG A 221 -10.28 -35.31 -1.05
C ARG A 221 -10.59 -36.70 -1.64
N PRO A 222 -10.56 -37.79 -0.84
CA PRO A 222 -10.97 -39.08 -1.32
C PRO A 222 -12.45 -39.04 -1.76
N TYR A 223 -12.73 -39.60 -2.93
CA TYR A 223 -14.10 -39.81 -3.35
C TYR A 223 -14.68 -40.94 -2.50
N LEU A 224 -15.66 -40.64 -1.68
CA LEU A 224 -16.42 -41.65 -0.93
C LEU A 224 -17.63 -42.05 -1.78
N PRO A 225 -17.95 -43.37 -1.89
CA PRO A 225 -19.21 -43.78 -2.52
C PRO A 225 -20.37 -43.16 -1.76
N ALA A 226 -21.41 -42.79 -2.50
CA ALA A 226 -22.67 -42.27 -1.95
C ALA A 226 -23.42 -43.31 -1.13
#